data_8511eeba1c9f4b7325cb3cd587821027
#
_entry.id   8511eeba1c9f4b7325cb3cd587821027
#
_cell.length_a   1.000
_cell.length_b   1.000
_cell.length_c   1.000
_cell.angle_alpha   90.00
_cell.angle_beta   90.00
_cell.angle_gamma   90.00
#
_symmetry.space_group_name_H-M   'P 1'
#
loop_
_entity.id
_entity.type
_entity.pdbx_description
1 polymer ?
#
loop_
_entity_poly.entity_id
_entity_poly.type
_entity_poly.pdbx_seq_one_letter_code
_entity_poly.pdbx_strand_id
1 'polypeptide(L)' 'MTETLPDRLCVDPSSKYYDEKLLERNIGIRFNGVERTNVEEYCVSEGWIRASVGKTLDRRGKPLTVQLKGKVEPFFKA' A
#
# COMPACT_ATOMS: atom_id res chain seq x y z
N MET A 1 -16.89 17.53 -2.14
CA MET A 1 -16.88 16.18 -2.74
C MET A 1 -15.93 15.29 -2.00
N THR A 2 -16.40 14.13 -1.61
CA THR A 2 -15.56 13.17 -0.94
C THR A 2 -14.76 12.38 -1.97
N GLU A 3 -13.45 12.46 -1.89
CA GLU A 3 -12.62 11.62 -2.73
C GLU A 3 -12.54 10.22 -2.14
N THR A 4 -12.64 9.23 -3.01
CA THR A 4 -12.54 7.84 -2.58
C THR A 4 -11.23 7.27 -3.09
N LEU A 5 -10.60 6.45 -2.25
CA LEU A 5 -9.38 5.77 -2.64
C LEU A 5 -9.72 4.60 -3.57
N PRO A 6 -8.84 4.31 -4.53
CA PRO A 6 -9.08 3.18 -5.43
C PRO A 6 -9.02 1.86 -4.67
N ASP A 7 -9.62 0.84 -5.27
CA ASP A 7 -9.59 -0.51 -4.70
C ASP A 7 -8.17 -1.05 -4.62
N ARG A 8 -7.30 -0.63 -5.52
CA ARG A 8 -5.92 -1.10 -5.57
C ARG A 8 -4.99 0.07 -5.89
N LEU A 9 -3.89 0.17 -5.17
CA LEU A 9 -2.92 1.24 -5.34
C LEU A 9 -1.53 0.70 -5.04
N CYS A 10 -0.54 1.15 -5.80
CA CYS A 10 0.85 0.74 -5.64
C CYS A 10 1.75 1.95 -5.63
N VAL A 11 2.81 1.92 -4.83
CA VAL A 11 3.77 3.03 -4.78
C VAL A 11 4.87 2.89 -5.83
N ASP A 12 4.91 1.79 -6.57
CA ASP A 12 5.91 1.52 -7.59
C ASP A 12 5.50 2.18 -8.91
N PRO A 13 6.28 3.16 -9.43
CA PRO A 13 5.92 3.84 -10.67
C PRO A 13 5.81 2.92 -11.88
N SER A 14 6.41 1.74 -11.83
CA SER A 14 6.30 0.79 -12.93
C SER A 14 5.02 -0.02 -12.90
N SER A 15 4.25 0.08 -11.83
CA SER A 15 2.99 -0.63 -11.69
C SER A 15 1.86 0.12 -12.38
N LYS A 16 0.94 -0.61 -13.00
CA LYS A 16 -0.26 0.00 -13.59
C LYS A 16 -1.22 0.56 -12.54
N TYR A 17 -1.02 0.20 -11.28
CA TYR A 17 -1.84 0.71 -10.18
C TYR A 17 -1.20 1.90 -9.48
N TYR A 18 -0.11 2.43 -10.01
CA TYR A 18 0.56 3.59 -9.47
C TYR A 18 -0.27 4.85 -9.75
N ASP A 19 -0.48 5.67 -8.72
CA ASP A 19 -1.16 6.95 -8.86
C ASP A 19 -0.41 7.99 -8.04
N GLU A 20 0.40 8.78 -8.71
CA GLU A 20 1.24 9.80 -8.09
C GLU A 20 0.42 10.83 -7.33
N LYS A 21 -0.71 11.26 -7.90
CA LYS A 21 -1.53 12.29 -7.26
C LYS A 21 -2.11 11.83 -5.93
N LEU A 22 -2.54 10.58 -5.87
CA LEU A 22 -3.06 10.03 -4.63
C LEU A 22 -1.96 9.86 -3.60
N LEU A 23 -0.79 9.40 -4.03
CA LEU A 23 0.32 9.17 -3.12
C LEU A 23 0.84 10.47 -2.49
N GLU A 24 0.71 11.60 -3.19
CA GLU A 24 1.09 12.90 -2.66
C GLU A 24 0.18 13.37 -1.53
N ARG A 25 -0.98 12.76 -1.37
CA ARG A 25 -1.99 13.18 -0.40
C ARG A 25 -1.88 12.51 0.95
N ASN A 26 -0.78 11.86 1.25
CA ASN A 26 -0.55 11.19 2.52
C ASN A 26 -1.64 10.16 2.82
N ILE A 27 -1.53 9.03 2.15
CA ILE A 27 -2.48 7.94 2.34
C ILE A 27 -1.96 7.00 3.42
N GLY A 28 -2.85 6.64 4.36
CA GLY A 28 -2.57 5.64 5.35
C GLY A 28 -3.29 4.34 5.03
N ILE A 29 -2.75 3.25 5.54
CA ILE A 29 -3.35 1.93 5.37
C ILE A 29 -3.53 1.31 6.75
N ARG A 30 -4.77 0.95 7.06
CA ARG A 30 -5.08 0.20 8.27
C ARG A 30 -5.33 -1.26 7.89
N PHE A 31 -4.54 -2.13 8.45
CA PHE A 31 -4.62 -3.56 8.16
C PHE A 31 -5.03 -4.30 9.42
N ASN A 32 -6.17 -4.97 9.39
CA ASN A 32 -6.76 -5.65 10.55
C ASN A 32 -6.85 -4.74 11.77
N GLY A 33 -7.21 -3.47 11.54
CA GLY A 33 -7.37 -2.50 12.61
C GLY A 33 -6.08 -1.84 13.09
N VAL A 34 -4.94 -2.15 12.48
CA VAL A 34 -3.64 -1.59 12.86
C VAL A 34 -3.07 -0.80 11.69
N GLU A 35 -2.69 0.44 11.97
CA GLU A 35 -2.08 1.28 10.93
C GLU A 35 -0.70 0.73 10.56
N ARG A 36 -0.47 0.57 9.25
CA ARG A 36 0.81 0.12 8.71
C ARG A 36 1.44 1.25 7.91
N THR A 37 2.72 1.48 8.10
CA THR A 37 3.44 2.55 7.39
C THR A 37 4.35 2.02 6.29
N ASN A 38 4.56 0.71 6.24
CA ASN A 38 5.48 0.07 5.31
C ASN A 38 4.78 -0.63 4.15
N VAL A 39 3.53 -0.23 3.88
CA VAL A 39 2.74 -0.85 2.80
C VAL A 39 3.17 -0.26 1.47
N GLU A 40 3.48 -1.13 0.52
CA GLU A 40 3.86 -0.71 -0.83
C GLU A 40 2.73 -0.89 -1.83
N GLU A 41 1.82 -1.81 -1.57
CA GLU A 41 0.66 -2.03 -2.42
C GLU A 41 -0.47 -2.58 -1.57
N TYR A 42 -1.70 -2.27 -1.95
CA TYR A 42 -2.86 -2.84 -1.27
C TYR A 42 -3.92 -3.22 -2.29
N CYS A 43 -4.81 -4.12 -1.91
CA CYS A 43 -6.00 -4.44 -2.68
C CYS A 43 -7.14 -4.70 -1.71
N VAL A 44 -8.16 -3.82 -1.73
CA VAL A 44 -9.27 -3.91 -0.80
C VAL A 44 -10.19 -5.07 -1.15
N SER A 45 -10.51 -5.23 -2.42
CA SER A 45 -11.46 -6.27 -2.84
C SER A 45 -10.92 -7.67 -2.61
N GLU A 46 -9.63 -7.88 -2.77
CA GLU A 46 -9.03 -9.18 -2.52
C GLU A 46 -8.55 -9.34 -1.09
N GLY A 47 -8.48 -8.23 -0.34
CA GLY A 47 -8.12 -8.27 1.07
C GLY A 47 -6.68 -8.63 1.35
N TRP A 48 -5.74 -7.91 0.74
CA TRP A 48 -4.32 -8.14 1.01
C TRP A 48 -3.53 -6.83 0.90
N ILE A 49 -2.38 -6.83 1.53
CA ILE A 49 -1.39 -5.76 1.38
C ILE A 49 -0.04 -6.39 1.06
N ARG A 50 0.82 -5.60 0.43
CA ARG A 50 2.22 -5.96 0.25
C ARG A 50 3.06 -4.97 1.04
N ALA A 51 3.78 -5.47 2.03
CA ALA A 51 4.54 -4.62 2.94
C ALA A 51 6.03 -4.92 2.82
N SER A 52 6.86 -3.88 2.96
CA SER A 52 8.30 -4.05 2.95
C SER A 52 8.77 -4.66 4.27
N VAL A 53 9.80 -5.50 4.19
CA VAL A 53 10.35 -6.21 5.34
C VAL A 53 11.65 -5.55 5.76
N GLY A 54 11.54 -4.47 6.54
CA GLY A 54 12.70 -3.78 7.08
C GLY A 54 13.66 -3.31 6.01
N LYS A 55 14.95 -3.49 6.25
CA LYS A 55 16.00 -3.05 5.34
C LYS A 55 16.54 -4.17 4.46
N THR A 56 15.89 -5.32 4.46
CA THR A 56 16.35 -6.46 3.67
C THR A 56 16.09 -6.22 2.19
N LEU A 57 17.12 -6.44 1.38
CA LEU A 57 17.02 -6.28 -0.07
C LEU A 57 17.14 -7.65 -0.73
N ASP A 58 16.49 -7.79 -1.89
CA ASP A 58 16.64 -8.98 -2.70
C ASP A 58 17.94 -8.91 -3.51
N ARG A 59 18.17 -9.91 -4.38
CA ARG A 59 19.40 -9.98 -5.17
C ARG A 59 19.53 -8.83 -6.16
N ARG A 60 18.42 -8.16 -6.47
CA ARG A 60 18.41 -7.04 -7.42
C ARG A 60 18.49 -5.69 -6.72
N GLY A 61 18.67 -5.69 -5.40
CA GLY A 61 18.73 -4.47 -4.63
C GLY A 61 17.39 -3.82 -4.35
N LYS A 62 16.29 -4.53 -4.60
CA LYS A 62 14.95 -4.03 -4.29
C LYS A 62 14.53 -4.48 -2.90
N PRO A 63 13.73 -3.66 -2.18
CA PRO A 63 13.25 -4.09 -0.88
C PRO A 63 12.43 -5.37 -0.97
N LEU A 64 12.68 -6.29 -0.05
CA LEU A 64 11.85 -7.48 0.05
C LEU A 64 10.48 -7.10 0.58
N THR A 65 9.46 -7.68 -0.02
CA THR A 65 8.08 -7.46 0.42
C THR A 65 7.41 -8.78 0.73
N VAL A 66 6.45 -8.73 1.65
CA VAL A 66 5.62 -9.89 1.97
C VAL A 66 4.17 -9.52 1.72
N GLN A 67 3.39 -10.49 1.25
CA GLN A 67 1.96 -10.30 1.05
C GLN A 67 1.22 -10.83 2.27
N LEU A 68 0.40 -9.97 2.87
CA LEU A 68 -0.40 -10.31 4.05
C LEU A 68 -1.87 -10.24 3.67
N LYS A 69 -2.64 -11.23 4.07
CA LYS A 69 -4.08 -11.25 3.82
C LYS A 69 -4.85 -10.84 5.06
N GLY A 70 -5.87 -10.01 4.87
CA GLY A 70 -6.71 -9.54 5.96
C GLY A 70 -7.58 -8.39 5.51
N LYS A 71 -8.16 -7.68 6.50
CA LYS A 71 -9.02 -6.54 6.22
C LYS A 71 -8.17 -5.31 5.92
N VAL A 72 -8.36 -4.71 4.76
CA VAL A 72 -7.61 -3.55 4.31
C VAL A 72 -8.51 -2.32 4.34
N GLU A 73 -8.08 -1.28 5.03
CA GLU A 73 -8.82 -0.02 5.14
C GLU A 73 -7.89 1.14 4.79
N PRO A 74 -7.86 1.57 3.52
CA PRO A 74 -7.09 2.76 3.16
C PRO A 74 -7.83 4.02 3.61
N PHE A 75 -7.07 5.05 3.95
CA PHE A 75 -7.65 6.31 4.39
C PHE A 75 -6.72 7.46 4.06
N PHE A 76 -7.27 8.67 4.01
CA PHE A 76 -6.46 9.87 3.84
C PHE A 76 -6.00 10.36 5.20
N LYS A 77 -4.69 10.57 5.36
CA LYS A 77 -4.17 11.21 6.55
C LYS A 77 -4.40 12.70 6.46
N ALA A 78 -4.77 13.28 7.56
CA ALA A 78 -5.04 14.72 7.60
C ALA A 78 -3.75 15.54 7.37
#